data_2c12ea5e18d5d3aa2f951113ad6332c3
#
_entry.id   2c12ea5e18d5d3aa2f951113ad6332c3
#
_cell.length_a   1.000
_cell.length_b   1.000
_cell.length_c   1.000
_cell.angle_alpha   90.00
_cell.angle_beta   90.00
_cell.angle_gamma   90.00
#
_symmetry.space_group_name_H-M   'P 1'
#
loop_
_entity.id
_entity.type
_entity.pdbx_description
1 polymer ?
#
loop_
_entity_poly.entity_id
_entity_poly.type
_entity_poly.pdbx_seq_one_letter_code
_entity_poly.pdbx_strand_id
1 'polypeptide(L)'
;MQDKTPEEIRREFGEADRKRDEGLTTPQDIIRRNDISYGPNGEWNLLDIYYAKGTHTVKPTIVNIHGGAWVYGTKEVYQFYCMSLAQ
;
A
#
# COMPACT_ATOMS: atom_id res chain seq x y z
N MET A 1 -17.77 -7.49 -22.02
CA MET A 1 -17.21 -7.66 -20.67
C MET A 1 -18.35 -7.96 -19.71
N GLN A 2 -18.23 -8.99 -18.91
CA GLN A 2 -19.23 -9.29 -17.91
C GLN A 2 -19.09 -8.33 -16.72
N ASP A 3 -20.23 -7.89 -16.23
CA ASP A 3 -20.24 -7.04 -15.05
C ASP A 3 -20.01 -7.90 -13.81
N LYS A 4 -19.01 -7.54 -13.05
CA LYS A 4 -18.72 -8.18 -11.76
C LYS A 4 -19.23 -7.31 -10.65
N THR A 5 -19.71 -7.94 -9.58
CA THR A 5 -20.09 -7.21 -8.38
C THR A 5 -18.85 -6.70 -7.67
N PRO A 6 -18.95 -5.64 -6.85
CA PRO A 6 -17.82 -5.20 -6.02
C PRO A 6 -17.25 -6.31 -5.14
N GLU A 7 -18.10 -7.19 -4.61
CA GLU A 7 -17.67 -8.31 -3.78
C GLU A 7 -16.84 -9.31 -4.58
N GLU A 8 -17.24 -9.61 -5.82
CA GLU A 8 -16.49 -10.50 -6.70
C GLU A 8 -15.12 -9.92 -7.04
N ILE A 9 -15.07 -8.62 -7.34
CA ILE A 9 -13.80 -7.93 -7.63
C ILE A 9 -12.89 -7.96 -6.42
N ARG A 10 -13.40 -7.65 -5.24
CA ARG A 10 -12.61 -7.67 -4.00
C ARG A 10 -12.06 -9.05 -3.72
N ARG A 11 -12.86 -10.09 -3.93
CA ARG A 11 -12.42 -11.47 -3.72
C ARG A 11 -11.32 -11.86 -4.70
N GLU A 12 -11.54 -11.68 -5.98
CA GLU A 12 -10.63 -12.11 -7.03
C GLU A 12 -9.30 -11.35 -6.98
N PHE A 13 -9.36 -10.03 -6.90
CA PHE A 13 -8.16 -9.21 -6.86
C PHE A 13 -7.43 -9.35 -5.53
N GLY A 14 -8.18 -9.50 -4.43
CA GLY A 14 -7.60 -9.72 -3.12
C GLY A 14 -6.84 -11.04 -3.05
N GLU A 15 -7.37 -12.10 -3.64
CA GLU A 15 -6.67 -13.39 -3.72
C GLU A 15 -5.40 -13.30 -4.57
N ALA A 16 -5.48 -12.62 -5.71
CA ALA A 16 -4.33 -12.41 -6.58
C ALA A 16 -3.23 -11.62 -5.86
N ASP A 17 -3.60 -10.55 -5.16
CA ASP A 17 -2.65 -9.73 -4.42
C ASP A 17 -2.02 -10.48 -3.25
N ARG A 18 -2.81 -11.25 -2.51
CA ARG A 18 -2.28 -12.08 -1.42
C ARG A 18 -1.28 -13.11 -1.94
N LYS A 19 -1.60 -13.73 -3.08
CA LYS A 19 -0.72 -14.72 -3.69
C LYS A 19 0.58 -14.09 -4.17
N ARG A 20 0.49 -12.91 -4.78
CA ARG A 20 1.68 -12.14 -5.18
C ARG A 20 2.58 -11.84 -3.99
N ASP A 21 1.99 -11.46 -2.85
CA ASP A 21 2.73 -11.01 -1.66
C ASP A 21 3.13 -12.16 -0.74
N GLU A 22 2.75 -13.39 -1.07
CA GLU A 22 3.05 -14.56 -0.25
C GLU A 22 4.55 -14.70 -0.03
N GLY A 23 4.95 -14.81 1.23
CA GLY A 23 6.36 -14.92 1.59
C GLY A 23 7.13 -13.60 1.65
N LEU A 24 6.53 -12.49 1.24
CA LEU A 24 7.18 -11.19 1.31
C LEU A 24 7.09 -10.61 2.72
N THR A 25 8.16 -9.96 3.13
CA THR A 25 8.24 -9.32 4.45
C THR A 25 8.85 -7.93 4.31
N THR A 26 8.73 -7.13 5.35
CA THR A 26 9.38 -5.81 5.38
C THR A 26 10.89 -5.99 5.39
N PRO A 27 11.63 -5.36 4.43
CA PRO A 27 13.08 -5.40 4.44
C PRO A 27 13.65 -4.84 5.74
N GLN A 28 14.78 -5.39 6.19
CA GLN A 28 15.39 -4.99 7.46
C GLN A 28 15.91 -3.56 7.47
N ASP A 29 16.21 -3.01 6.31
CA ASP A 29 16.73 -1.64 6.16
C ASP A 29 15.64 -0.59 5.99
N ILE A 30 14.37 -0.99 6.08
CA ILE A 30 13.23 -0.08 5.88
C ILE A 30 12.52 0.18 7.22
N ILE A 31 12.25 1.45 7.47
CA ILE A 31 11.37 1.88 8.56
C ILE A 31 9.99 2.13 7.99
N ARG A 32 8.99 1.60 8.67
CA ARG A 32 7.57 1.78 8.33
C ARG A 32 6.92 2.65 9.39
N ARG A 33 6.14 3.63 8.93
CA ARG A 33 5.22 4.41 9.78
C ARG A 33 3.82 4.19 9.24
N ASN A 34 3.08 3.28 9.86
CA ASN A 34 1.77 2.86 9.37
C ASN A 34 0.64 3.65 10.00
N ASP A 35 -0.46 3.75 9.26
CA ASP A 35 -1.74 4.25 9.76
C ASP A 35 -1.66 5.69 10.28
N ILE A 36 -1.02 6.55 9.51
CA ILE A 36 -0.95 7.98 9.83
C ILE A 36 -2.22 8.65 9.31
N SER A 37 -2.98 9.26 10.21
CA SER A 37 -4.21 9.97 9.85
C SER A 37 -3.90 11.26 9.10
N TYR A 38 -4.61 11.50 8.01
CA TYR A 38 -4.51 12.75 7.25
C TYR A 38 -5.86 13.44 7.09
N GLY A 39 -6.90 12.99 7.79
CA GLY A 39 -8.22 13.58 7.71
C GLY A 39 -9.17 13.03 8.77
N PRO A 40 -10.44 13.49 8.77
CA PRO A 40 -11.38 13.20 9.85
C PRO A 40 -12.14 11.88 9.70
N ASN A 41 -11.92 11.10 8.64
CA ASN A 41 -12.78 9.98 8.29
C ASN A 41 -12.24 8.63 8.76
N GLY A 42 -11.53 8.58 9.89
CA GLY A 42 -11.04 7.34 10.50
C GLY A 42 -10.19 6.51 9.56
N GLU A 43 -10.54 5.26 9.39
CA GLU A 43 -9.78 4.31 8.56
C GLU A 43 -9.72 4.69 7.08
N TRP A 44 -10.59 5.56 6.61
CA TRP A 44 -10.60 6.03 5.22
C TRP A 44 -9.54 7.08 4.94
N ASN A 45 -8.96 7.65 6.00
CA ASN A 45 -7.97 8.72 5.88
C ASN A 45 -6.64 8.32 6.56
N LEU A 46 -6.12 7.16 6.19
CA LEU A 46 -4.84 6.67 6.69
C LEU A 46 -3.85 6.52 5.55
N LEU A 47 -2.59 6.83 5.83
CA LEU A 47 -1.48 6.59 4.91
C LEU A 47 -0.33 5.92 5.64
N ASP A 48 0.56 5.31 4.86
CA ASP A 48 1.79 4.72 5.37
C ASP A 48 2.99 5.46 4.79
N ILE A 49 4.07 5.57 5.56
CA ILE A 49 5.33 6.14 5.12
C ILE A 49 6.42 5.08 5.26
N TYR A 50 7.26 4.98 4.23
CA TYR A 50 8.41 4.07 4.20
C TYR A 50 9.67 4.84 3.88
N TYR A 51 10.75 4.59 4.63
CA TYR A 51 12.05 5.20 4.34
C TYR A 51 13.19 4.29 4.81
N ALA A 52 14.36 4.48 4.21
CA ALA A 52 15.53 3.69 4.56
C ALA A 52 16.09 4.12 5.92
N LYS A 53 16.51 3.14 6.73
CA LYS A 53 17.18 3.40 8.01
C LYS A 53 18.43 4.25 7.80
N GLY A 54 18.70 5.13 8.73
CA GLY A 54 19.88 5.98 8.68
C GLY A 54 19.78 7.16 7.72
N THR A 55 18.60 7.43 7.16
CA THR A 55 18.40 8.58 6.30
C THR A 55 18.34 9.84 7.16
N HIS A 56 19.31 10.76 6.95
CA HIS A 56 19.40 12.00 7.68
C HIS A 56 19.35 13.25 6.80
N THR A 57 19.12 13.06 5.50
CA THR A 57 19.08 14.13 4.52
C THR A 57 17.71 14.23 3.91
N VAL A 58 17.35 15.44 3.43
CA VAL A 58 16.12 15.65 2.66
C VAL A 58 16.27 14.93 1.32
N LYS A 59 15.28 14.12 0.98
CA LYS A 59 15.25 13.37 -0.28
C LYS A 59 13.94 13.59 -1.01
N PRO A 60 13.92 13.40 -2.33
CA PRO A 60 12.65 13.39 -3.06
C PRO A 60 11.68 12.38 -2.49
N THR A 61 10.41 12.73 -2.46
CA THR A 61 9.35 11.87 -1.95
C THR A 61 8.46 11.41 -3.10
N ILE A 62 8.18 10.11 -3.15
CA ILE A 62 7.23 9.54 -4.11
C ILE A 62 5.93 9.29 -3.36
N VAL A 63 4.84 9.81 -3.89
CA VAL A 63 3.50 9.57 -3.38
C VAL A 63 2.83 8.53 -4.27
N ASN A 64 2.58 7.35 -3.70
CA ASN A 64 1.88 6.26 -4.41
C ASN A 64 0.43 6.22 -3.97
N ILE A 65 -0.47 6.41 -4.91
CA ILE A 65 -1.91 6.39 -4.65
C ILE A 65 -2.48 5.13 -5.31
N HIS A 66 -3.09 4.25 -4.50
CA HIS A 66 -3.65 3.03 -5.04
C HIS A 66 -4.86 3.32 -5.92
N GLY A 67 -5.05 2.47 -6.95
CA GLY A 67 -6.24 2.47 -7.76
C GLY A 67 -7.27 1.48 -7.25
N GLY A 68 -8.27 1.15 -8.06
CA GLY A 68 -9.25 0.13 -7.72
C GLY A 68 -10.66 0.41 -8.24
N ALA A 69 -10.82 1.36 -9.13
CA ALA A 69 -12.10 1.72 -9.74
C ALA A 69 -13.21 1.94 -8.70
N TRP A 70 -12.87 2.55 -7.57
CA TRP A 70 -13.74 2.85 -6.44
C TRP A 70 -14.32 1.64 -5.69
N VAL A 71 -13.94 0.41 -6.07
CA VAL A 71 -14.48 -0.80 -5.44
C VAL A 71 -13.41 -1.69 -4.83
N TYR A 72 -12.13 -1.45 -5.15
CA TYR A 72 -11.02 -2.26 -4.66
C TYR A 72 -9.79 -1.40 -4.41
N GLY A 73 -8.94 -1.88 -3.51
CA GLY A 73 -7.64 -1.29 -3.26
C GLY A 73 -7.55 -0.64 -1.90
N THR A 74 -6.39 -0.81 -1.30
CA THR A 74 -6.02 -0.20 -0.03
C THR A 74 -4.56 0.22 -0.11
N LYS A 75 -4.09 0.95 0.89
CA LYS A 75 -2.68 1.35 0.96
C LYS A 75 -1.72 0.18 1.05
N GLU A 76 -2.18 -0.98 1.51
CA GLU A 76 -1.36 -2.18 1.64
C GLU A 76 -1.12 -2.91 0.32
N VAL A 77 -1.90 -2.64 -0.72
CA VAL A 77 -1.80 -3.34 -2.01
C VAL A 77 -0.41 -3.21 -2.62
N TYR A 78 0.22 -2.05 -2.50
CA TYR A 78 1.54 -1.77 -3.07
C TYR A 78 2.62 -1.57 -2.02
N GLN A 79 2.43 -2.08 -0.79
CA GLN A 79 3.37 -1.85 0.29
C GLN A 79 4.80 -2.33 -0.04
N PHE A 80 4.93 -3.50 -0.64
CA PHE A 80 6.25 -4.05 -0.97
C PHE A 80 6.91 -3.28 -2.11
N TYR A 81 6.14 -2.86 -3.11
CA TYR A 81 6.63 -1.98 -4.17
C TYR A 81 7.15 -0.66 -3.60
N CYS A 82 6.38 -0.04 -2.71
CA CYS A 82 6.78 1.21 -2.07
C CYS A 82 8.05 1.05 -1.24
N MET A 83 8.17 -0.05 -0.50
CA MET A 83 9.38 -0.32 0.27
C MET A 83 10.60 -0.55 -0.63
N SER A 84 10.42 -1.18 -1.79
CA SER A 84 11.49 -1.32 -2.78
C SER A 84 11.95 0.03 -3.31
N LEU A 85 11.02 0.96 -3.56
CA LEU A 85 11.37 2.32 -3.99
C LEU A 85 12.10 3.09 -2.89
N ALA A 86 11.76 2.84 -1.63
CA ALA A 86 12.37 3.52 -0.49
C ALA A 86 13.82 3.07 -0.22
N GLN A 87 14.17 1.88 -0.69
CA GLN A 87 15.55 1.39 -0.58
C GLN A 87 16.46 2.17 -1.52
#